data_90c826c75731cca659173e27c02cedde
#
_entry.id   90c826c75731cca659173e27c02cedde
#
_cell.length_a   1.000
_cell.length_b   1.000
_cell.length_c   1.000
_cell.angle_alpha   90.00
_cell.angle_beta   90.00
_cell.angle_gamma   90.00
#
_symmetry.space_group_name_H-M   'P 1'
#
loop_
_entity.id
_entity.type
_entity.pdbx_description
1 polymer ?
#
loop_
_entity_poly.entity_id
_entity_poly.type
_entity_poly.pdbx_seq_one_letter_code
_entity_poly.pdbx_strand_id
1 'polypeptide(L)'
;MDITALRNETPGVNEVIHFNNAGASLITQKTLDAQLGYLKEEALFGGYETAAKYEKRINAFYTEIAKLLNAEPKEIAYTESATVAWERAFFSIDFKPGDEIICDHTSYASNYIAHLQAEQRYGTKTVVIPANDFGEVDVEALKTLISAKTKLISITHMPTNGGLVNPAEAIGR
;
A
#
# COMPACT_ATOMS: atom_id res chain seq x y z
N MET A 1 6.30 -9.71 19.84
CA MET A 1 7.04 -10.04 18.58
C MET A 1 8.49 -10.32 18.96
N ASP A 2 9.04 -11.46 18.53
CA ASP A 2 10.46 -11.80 18.78
C ASP A 2 11.33 -11.23 17.65
N ILE A 3 11.95 -10.09 17.92
CA ILE A 3 12.81 -9.37 16.97
C ILE A 3 14.05 -10.20 16.61
N THR A 4 14.63 -10.94 17.58
CA THR A 4 15.82 -11.75 17.35
C THR A 4 15.52 -12.89 16.37
N ALA A 5 14.40 -13.59 16.57
CA ALA A 5 13.97 -14.64 15.65
C ALA A 5 13.72 -14.09 14.23
N LEU A 6 13.04 -12.94 14.10
CA LEU A 6 12.81 -12.30 12.80
C LEU A 6 14.10 -11.89 12.10
N ARG A 7 15.07 -11.34 12.83
CA ARG A 7 16.39 -11.00 12.26
C ARG A 7 17.11 -12.26 11.77
N ASN A 8 17.10 -13.33 12.54
CA ASN A 8 17.73 -14.61 12.15
C ASN A 8 17.07 -15.24 10.93
N GLU A 9 15.78 -15.01 10.73
CA GLU A 9 15.04 -15.48 9.54
C GLU A 9 15.20 -14.57 8.31
N THR A 10 15.84 -13.41 8.43
CA THR A 10 15.98 -12.44 7.35
C THR A 10 17.45 -12.28 6.95
N PRO A 11 17.95 -13.02 5.94
CA PRO A 11 19.38 -13.09 5.60
C PRO A 11 20.03 -11.71 5.36
N GLY A 12 19.29 -10.82 4.68
CA GLY A 12 19.82 -9.50 4.29
C GLY A 12 20.16 -8.58 5.45
N VAL A 13 19.67 -8.83 6.68
CA VAL A 13 20.01 -7.97 7.84
C VAL A 13 21.48 -8.05 8.26
N ASN A 14 22.21 -9.07 7.82
CA ASN A 14 23.64 -9.22 8.08
C ASN A 14 24.49 -8.58 6.98
N GLU A 15 23.89 -8.26 5.82
CA GLU A 15 24.61 -7.75 4.65
C GLU A 15 24.43 -6.24 4.48
N VAL A 16 23.28 -5.70 4.86
CA VAL A 16 22.96 -4.28 4.64
C VAL A 16 22.29 -3.65 5.86
N ILE A 17 22.56 -2.35 6.07
CA ILE A 17 21.77 -1.51 6.97
C ILE A 17 20.58 -0.98 6.18
N HIS A 18 19.42 -1.60 6.37
CA HIS A 18 18.22 -1.32 5.57
C HIS A 18 17.21 -0.47 6.33
N PHE A 19 16.95 0.75 5.85
CA PHE A 19 16.01 1.70 6.45
C PHE A 19 14.76 2.00 5.59
N ASN A 20 14.61 1.34 4.45
CA ASN A 20 13.50 1.60 3.53
C ASN A 20 12.50 0.44 3.47
N ASN A 21 12.06 -0.09 4.61
CA ASN A 21 11.06 -1.15 4.65
C ASN A 21 9.68 -0.68 4.16
N ALA A 22 9.38 0.62 4.24
CA ALA A 22 8.14 1.19 3.69
C ALA A 22 8.10 1.14 2.14
N GLY A 23 9.26 1.28 1.49
CA GLY A 23 9.37 1.13 0.04
C GLY A 23 9.46 -0.32 -0.42
N ALA A 24 10.39 -1.07 0.17
CA ALA A 24 10.57 -2.51 -0.11
C ALA A 24 11.30 -3.17 1.06
N SER A 25 10.66 -4.08 1.76
CA SER A 25 11.27 -4.78 2.89
C SER A 25 12.20 -5.91 2.43
N LEU A 26 13.17 -6.25 3.29
CA LEU A 26 13.97 -7.46 3.11
C LEU A 26 13.09 -8.70 3.22
N ILE A 27 13.35 -9.69 2.37
CA ILE A 27 12.60 -10.94 2.34
C ILE A 27 13.11 -11.92 3.41
N THR A 28 12.20 -12.63 4.08
CA THR A 28 12.58 -13.71 5.00
C THR A 28 12.98 -14.97 4.24
N GLN A 29 13.81 -15.82 4.84
CA GLN A 29 14.23 -17.08 4.24
C GLN A 29 13.04 -17.98 3.90
N LYS A 30 12.05 -18.09 4.78
CA LYS A 30 10.83 -18.88 4.53
C LYS A 30 10.07 -18.41 3.28
N THR A 31 9.98 -17.10 3.07
CA THR A 31 9.31 -16.53 1.90
C THR A 31 10.12 -16.83 0.64
N LEU A 32 11.45 -16.66 0.69
CA LEU A 32 12.34 -16.97 -0.42
C LEU A 32 12.24 -18.44 -0.81
N ASP A 33 12.31 -19.34 0.16
CA ASP A 33 12.24 -20.80 -0.08
C ASP A 33 10.88 -21.20 -0.68
N ALA A 34 9.79 -20.60 -0.23
CA ALA A 34 8.45 -20.85 -0.78
C ALA A 34 8.35 -20.41 -2.26
N GLN A 35 8.89 -19.25 -2.61
CA GLN A 35 8.90 -18.75 -3.99
C GLN A 35 9.78 -19.64 -4.89
N LEU A 36 11.01 -19.90 -4.47
CA LEU A 36 11.94 -20.74 -5.23
C LEU A 36 11.42 -22.17 -5.38
N GLY A 37 10.80 -22.72 -4.33
CA GLY A 37 10.19 -24.06 -4.37
C GLY A 37 9.06 -24.12 -5.39
N TYR A 38 8.15 -23.15 -5.40
CA TYR A 38 7.07 -23.09 -6.37
C TYR A 38 7.58 -22.98 -7.81
N LEU A 39 8.52 -22.08 -8.07
CA LEU A 39 9.10 -21.88 -9.41
C LEU A 39 9.81 -23.14 -9.92
N LYS A 40 10.51 -23.87 -9.06
CA LYS A 40 11.17 -25.16 -9.44
C LYS A 40 10.14 -26.21 -9.82
N GLU A 41 9.05 -26.33 -9.07
CA GLU A 41 7.99 -27.28 -9.40
C GLU A 41 7.26 -26.89 -10.69
N GLU A 42 6.97 -25.62 -10.88
CA GLU A 42 6.36 -25.11 -12.11
C GLU A 42 7.21 -25.42 -13.34
N ALA A 43 8.53 -25.25 -13.23
CA ALA A 43 9.48 -25.59 -14.30
C ALA A 43 9.54 -27.12 -14.61
N LEU A 44 9.25 -27.99 -13.63
CA LEU A 44 9.29 -29.44 -13.78
C LEU A 44 7.96 -30.04 -14.23
N PHE A 45 6.84 -29.51 -13.75
CA PHE A 45 5.52 -30.14 -13.89
C PHE A 45 4.52 -29.30 -14.69
N GLY A 46 4.84 -28.03 -14.98
CA GLY A 46 3.94 -27.10 -15.65
C GLY A 46 3.12 -26.26 -14.70
N GLY A 47 2.65 -25.11 -15.21
CA GLY A 47 1.98 -24.09 -14.38
C GLY A 47 0.62 -24.51 -13.85
N TYR A 48 -0.19 -25.22 -14.66
CA TYR A 48 -1.53 -25.64 -14.25
C TYR A 48 -1.48 -26.75 -13.20
N GLU A 49 -0.62 -27.71 -13.37
CA GLU A 49 -0.41 -28.86 -12.46
C GLU A 49 0.12 -28.37 -11.11
N THR A 50 1.09 -27.46 -11.14
CA THR A 50 1.64 -26.87 -9.93
C THR A 50 0.62 -25.99 -9.23
N ALA A 51 -0.14 -25.17 -9.95
CA ALA A 51 -1.20 -24.36 -9.38
C ALA A 51 -2.28 -25.22 -8.69
N ALA A 52 -2.71 -26.30 -9.35
CA ALA A 52 -3.66 -27.26 -8.78
C ALA A 52 -3.12 -27.91 -7.49
N LYS A 53 -1.85 -28.32 -7.48
CA LYS A 53 -1.18 -28.89 -6.29
C LYS A 53 -1.16 -27.91 -5.13
N TYR A 54 -0.93 -26.61 -5.39
CA TYR A 54 -0.81 -25.58 -4.39
C TYR A 54 -2.10 -24.79 -4.14
N GLU A 55 -3.22 -25.14 -4.77
CA GLU A 55 -4.49 -24.41 -4.70
C GLU A 55 -4.89 -24.01 -3.26
N LYS A 56 -4.83 -24.96 -2.34
CA LYS A 56 -5.15 -24.70 -0.92
C LYS A 56 -4.25 -23.65 -0.29
N ARG A 57 -2.96 -23.66 -0.60
CA ARG A 57 -1.99 -22.67 -0.07
C ARG A 57 -2.17 -21.31 -0.72
N ILE A 58 -2.45 -21.28 -2.03
CA ILE A 58 -2.72 -20.05 -2.76
C ILE A 58 -3.99 -19.38 -2.19
N ASN A 59 -5.05 -20.16 -1.99
CA ASN A 59 -6.30 -19.65 -1.43
C ASN A 59 -6.19 -19.24 0.05
N ALA A 60 -5.23 -19.80 0.81
CA ALA A 60 -4.96 -19.37 2.18
C ALA A 60 -4.48 -17.92 2.27
N PHE A 61 -3.96 -17.33 1.18
CA PHE A 61 -3.62 -15.92 1.11
C PHE A 61 -4.76 -15.01 1.59
N TYR A 62 -5.97 -15.25 1.09
CA TYR A 62 -7.13 -14.42 1.43
C TYR A 62 -7.51 -14.50 2.91
N THR A 63 -7.46 -15.70 3.48
CA THR A 63 -7.75 -15.89 4.91
C THR A 63 -6.67 -15.31 5.83
N GLU A 64 -5.40 -15.46 5.47
CA GLU A 64 -4.31 -14.94 6.31
C GLU A 64 -4.21 -13.40 6.26
N ILE A 65 -4.41 -12.79 5.09
CA ILE A 65 -4.46 -11.34 4.97
C ILE A 65 -5.71 -10.77 5.65
N ALA A 66 -6.86 -11.42 5.53
CA ALA A 66 -8.07 -11.01 6.25
C ALA A 66 -7.87 -10.98 7.76
N LYS A 67 -7.23 -12.01 8.34
CA LYS A 67 -6.87 -12.02 9.78
C LYS A 67 -5.96 -10.86 10.16
N LEU A 68 -4.94 -10.57 9.33
CA LEU A 68 -3.99 -9.47 9.58
C LEU A 68 -4.69 -8.11 9.57
N LEU A 69 -5.65 -7.92 8.67
CA LEU A 69 -6.35 -6.65 8.47
C LEU A 69 -7.66 -6.54 9.27
N ASN A 70 -8.02 -7.57 10.06
CA ASN A 70 -9.31 -7.65 10.75
C ASN A 70 -10.50 -7.46 9.78
N ALA A 71 -10.44 -8.18 8.67
CA ALA A 71 -11.42 -8.15 7.57
C ALA A 71 -11.94 -9.56 7.26
N GLU A 72 -12.93 -9.66 6.39
CA GLU A 72 -13.42 -10.94 5.87
C GLU A 72 -12.62 -11.34 4.60
N PRO A 73 -12.39 -12.64 4.33
CA PRO A 73 -11.65 -13.08 3.13
C PRO A 73 -12.24 -12.55 1.80
N LYS A 74 -13.56 -12.34 1.73
CA LYS A 74 -14.26 -11.78 0.56
C LYS A 74 -13.95 -10.29 0.31
N GLU A 75 -13.38 -9.60 1.30
CA GLU A 75 -12.99 -8.19 1.21
C GLU A 75 -11.54 -8.02 0.76
N ILE A 76 -10.81 -9.13 0.56
CA ILE A 76 -9.43 -9.11 0.12
C ILE A 76 -9.36 -9.31 -1.39
N ALA A 77 -8.65 -8.43 -2.08
CA ALA A 77 -8.32 -8.57 -3.49
C ALA A 77 -6.80 -8.61 -3.67
N TYR A 78 -6.32 -9.60 -4.41
CA TYR A 78 -4.91 -9.69 -4.81
C TYR A 78 -4.67 -8.87 -6.07
N THR A 79 -3.57 -8.13 -6.09
CA THR A 79 -3.07 -7.40 -7.26
C THR A 79 -1.57 -7.59 -7.39
N GLU A 80 -1.04 -7.36 -8.58
CA GLU A 80 0.38 -7.54 -8.90
C GLU A 80 1.30 -6.51 -8.24
N SER A 81 0.76 -5.35 -7.81
CA SER A 81 1.53 -4.32 -7.11
C SER A 81 0.62 -3.36 -6.32
N ALA A 82 1.21 -2.63 -5.35
CA ALA A 82 0.52 -1.59 -4.61
C ALA A 82 0.04 -0.45 -5.54
N THR A 83 0.78 -0.10 -6.58
CA THR A 83 0.37 0.89 -7.58
C THR A 83 -0.93 0.47 -8.26
N VAL A 84 -1.02 -0.77 -8.76
CA VAL A 84 -2.23 -1.27 -9.42
C VAL A 84 -3.40 -1.37 -8.43
N ALA A 85 -3.15 -1.83 -7.19
CA ALA A 85 -4.18 -1.87 -6.15
C ALA A 85 -4.77 -0.49 -5.90
N TRP A 86 -3.89 0.50 -5.72
CA TRP A 86 -4.29 1.87 -5.46
C TRP A 86 -5.03 2.49 -6.65
N GLU A 87 -4.53 2.32 -7.87
CA GLU A 87 -5.17 2.83 -9.09
C GLU A 87 -6.58 2.24 -9.28
N ARG A 88 -6.75 0.94 -9.07
CA ARG A 88 -8.08 0.30 -9.15
C ARG A 88 -9.05 0.88 -8.14
N ALA A 89 -8.63 1.09 -6.89
CA ALA A 89 -9.45 1.73 -5.86
C ALA A 89 -9.76 3.19 -6.23
N PHE A 90 -8.74 3.96 -6.63
CA PHE A 90 -8.88 5.36 -6.96
C PHE A 90 -9.80 5.61 -8.17
N PHE A 91 -9.57 4.90 -9.29
CA PHE A 91 -10.38 5.07 -10.50
C PHE A 91 -11.75 4.38 -10.44
N SER A 92 -12.07 3.66 -9.36
CA SER A 92 -13.44 3.20 -9.08
C SER A 92 -14.36 4.30 -8.53
N ILE A 93 -13.77 5.43 -8.10
CA ILE A 93 -14.52 6.58 -7.59
C ILE A 93 -15.15 7.33 -8.77
N ASP A 94 -16.45 7.58 -8.70
CA ASP A 94 -17.17 8.39 -9.70
C ASP A 94 -16.91 9.88 -9.45
N PHE A 95 -15.79 10.38 -10.01
CA PHE A 95 -15.42 11.77 -9.93
C PHE A 95 -16.25 12.65 -10.85
N LYS A 96 -16.58 13.86 -10.38
CA LYS A 96 -17.30 14.90 -11.13
C LYS A 96 -16.43 16.16 -11.27
N PRO A 97 -16.67 16.99 -12.29
CA PRO A 97 -15.99 18.26 -12.41
C PRO A 97 -16.18 19.15 -11.15
N GLY A 98 -15.06 19.62 -10.61
CA GLY A 98 -15.03 20.41 -9.40
C GLY A 98 -14.92 19.63 -8.09
N ASP A 99 -14.96 18.30 -8.11
CA ASP A 99 -14.62 17.47 -6.94
C ASP A 99 -13.18 17.74 -6.49
N GLU A 100 -12.95 17.75 -5.19
CA GLU A 100 -11.64 17.99 -4.60
C GLU A 100 -11.02 16.69 -4.08
N ILE A 101 -9.75 16.48 -4.44
CA ILE A 101 -8.91 15.40 -3.94
C ILE A 101 -7.89 16.04 -3.01
N ILE A 102 -8.03 15.83 -1.70
CA ILE A 102 -7.10 16.34 -0.70
C ILE A 102 -6.00 15.29 -0.50
N CYS A 103 -4.73 15.69 -0.56
CA CYS A 103 -3.61 14.75 -0.39
C CYS A 103 -2.48 15.34 0.44
N ASP A 104 -1.65 14.47 1.00
CA ASP A 104 -0.42 14.89 1.67
C ASP A 104 0.68 15.25 0.64
N HIS A 105 1.65 16.04 1.08
CA HIS A 105 2.79 16.47 0.24
C HIS A 105 3.85 15.37 0.06
N THR A 106 3.73 14.26 0.79
CA THR A 106 4.63 13.10 0.74
C THR A 106 4.02 11.93 -0.01
N SER A 107 2.91 12.16 -0.72
CA SER A 107 2.22 11.15 -1.53
C SER A 107 3.18 10.43 -2.47
N TYR A 108 3.02 9.11 -2.58
CA TYR A 108 3.80 8.31 -3.50
C TYR A 108 3.58 8.80 -4.95
N ALA A 109 4.65 8.82 -5.74
CA ALA A 109 4.64 9.45 -7.07
C ALA A 109 3.50 8.94 -7.98
N SER A 110 3.25 7.62 -8.01
CA SER A 110 2.16 7.07 -8.83
C SER A 110 0.78 7.55 -8.39
N ASN A 111 0.57 7.72 -7.07
CA ASN A 111 -0.69 8.23 -6.53
C ASN A 111 -0.91 9.68 -6.97
N TYR A 112 0.13 10.52 -6.84
CA TYR A 112 0.03 11.92 -7.25
C TYR A 112 -0.17 12.07 -8.77
N ILE A 113 0.49 11.23 -9.58
CA ILE A 113 0.24 11.20 -11.04
C ILE A 113 -1.23 10.87 -11.34
N ALA A 114 -1.84 9.94 -10.61
CA ALA A 114 -3.26 9.62 -10.79
C ALA A 114 -4.18 10.81 -10.40
N HIS A 115 -3.83 11.59 -9.37
CA HIS A 115 -4.54 12.85 -9.06
C HIS A 115 -4.49 13.82 -10.24
N LEU A 116 -3.31 14.06 -10.83
CA LEU A 116 -3.16 14.91 -12.02
C LEU A 116 -3.94 14.38 -13.23
N GLN A 117 -3.97 13.06 -13.42
CA GLN A 117 -4.79 12.44 -14.46
C GLN A 117 -6.29 12.66 -14.21
N ALA A 118 -6.75 12.58 -12.95
CA ALA A 118 -8.14 12.86 -12.61
C ALA A 118 -8.51 14.34 -12.85
N GLU A 119 -7.60 15.28 -12.57
CA GLU A 119 -7.80 16.68 -12.95
C GLU A 119 -8.02 16.84 -14.45
N GLN A 120 -7.15 16.20 -15.25
CA GLN A 120 -7.21 16.31 -16.69
C GLN A 120 -8.47 15.62 -17.30
N ARG A 121 -8.85 14.45 -16.76
CA ARG A 121 -9.93 13.62 -17.32
C ARG A 121 -11.31 14.01 -16.83
N TYR A 122 -11.41 14.35 -15.54
CA TYR A 122 -12.69 14.52 -14.85
C TYR A 122 -12.92 15.97 -14.36
N GLY A 123 -11.90 16.84 -14.46
CA GLY A 123 -12.01 18.22 -13.97
C GLY A 123 -12.01 18.33 -12.45
N THR A 124 -11.41 17.38 -11.74
CA THR A 124 -11.19 17.45 -10.29
C THR A 124 -10.13 18.50 -9.94
N LYS A 125 -9.95 18.78 -8.67
CA LYS A 125 -8.87 19.64 -8.15
C LYS A 125 -8.09 18.92 -7.09
N THR A 126 -6.77 18.90 -7.20
CA THR A 126 -5.89 18.38 -6.16
C THR A 126 -5.56 19.49 -5.17
N VAL A 127 -5.79 19.24 -3.89
CA VAL A 127 -5.51 20.16 -2.78
C VAL A 127 -4.48 19.52 -1.87
N VAL A 128 -3.31 20.13 -1.73
CA VAL A 128 -2.23 19.59 -0.90
C VAL A 128 -2.36 20.12 0.51
N ILE A 129 -2.36 19.22 1.50
CA ILE A 129 -2.40 19.59 2.93
C ILE A 129 -1.04 20.17 3.32
N PRO A 130 -0.99 21.31 4.03
CA PRO A 130 0.25 21.80 4.64
C PRO A 130 0.87 20.77 5.59
N ALA A 131 2.19 20.80 5.69
CA ALA A 131 2.90 20.05 6.72
C ALA A 131 2.98 20.89 8.01
N ASN A 132 3.02 20.20 9.16
CA ASN A 132 3.40 20.80 10.43
C ASN A 132 4.94 20.98 10.51
N ASP A 133 5.45 21.51 11.63
CA ASP A 133 6.88 21.76 11.84
C ASP A 133 7.74 20.47 11.83
N PHE A 134 7.13 19.30 11.97
CA PHE A 134 7.79 17.99 11.92
C PHE A 134 7.74 17.34 10.53
N GLY A 135 7.06 17.97 9.58
CA GLY A 135 6.86 17.44 8.23
C GLY A 135 5.68 16.48 8.09
N GLU A 136 4.87 16.28 9.15
CA GLU A 136 3.65 15.48 9.12
C GLU A 136 2.48 16.28 8.55
N VAL A 137 1.40 15.58 8.17
CA VAL A 137 0.13 16.23 7.83
C VAL A 137 -0.36 17.09 8.98
N ASP A 138 -0.59 18.36 8.72
CA ASP A 138 -1.25 19.27 9.68
C ASP A 138 -2.76 18.96 9.70
N VAL A 139 -3.20 18.29 10.77
CA VAL A 139 -4.61 17.88 10.94
C VAL A 139 -5.54 19.07 11.08
N GLU A 140 -5.09 20.15 11.72
CA GLU A 140 -5.93 21.35 11.88
C GLU A 140 -6.08 22.09 10.54
N ALA A 141 -5.01 22.16 9.75
CA ALA A 141 -5.10 22.66 8.39
C ALA A 141 -6.01 21.79 7.52
N LEU A 142 -5.89 20.44 7.61
CA LEU A 142 -6.78 19.52 6.90
C LEU A 142 -8.26 19.82 7.19
N LYS A 143 -8.64 20.00 8.45
CA LYS A 143 -10.03 20.33 8.83
C LYS A 143 -10.56 21.57 8.11
N THR A 144 -9.71 22.57 7.89
CA THR A 144 -10.10 23.80 7.18
C THR A 144 -10.23 23.62 5.67
N LEU A 145 -9.57 22.61 5.11
CA LEU A 145 -9.60 22.31 3.67
C LEU A 145 -10.82 21.46 3.27
N ILE A 146 -11.42 20.74 4.22
CA ILE A 146 -12.59 19.89 3.95
C ILE A 146 -13.78 20.78 3.62
N SER A 147 -14.42 20.51 2.49
CA SER A 147 -15.56 21.23 1.98
C SER A 147 -16.64 20.28 1.42
N ALA A 148 -17.77 20.82 1.01
CA ALA A 148 -18.81 20.05 0.32
C ALA A 148 -18.33 19.46 -1.03
N LYS A 149 -17.20 19.92 -1.54
CA LYS A 149 -16.57 19.40 -2.77
C LYS A 149 -15.56 18.31 -2.50
N THR A 150 -15.13 18.09 -1.26
CA THR A 150 -14.16 17.07 -0.90
C THR A 150 -14.72 15.69 -1.22
N LYS A 151 -14.13 15.03 -2.20
CA LYS A 151 -14.53 13.70 -2.67
C LYS A 151 -13.63 12.61 -2.11
N LEU A 152 -12.36 12.90 -1.93
CA LEU A 152 -11.34 11.97 -1.45
C LEU A 152 -10.30 12.70 -0.59
N ILE A 153 -9.90 12.04 0.50
CA ILE A 153 -8.70 12.38 1.26
C ILE A 153 -7.73 11.21 1.09
N SER A 154 -6.59 11.46 0.43
CA SER A 154 -5.57 10.47 0.09
C SER A 154 -4.29 10.75 0.89
N ILE A 155 -3.96 9.89 1.84
CA ILE A 155 -2.84 10.07 2.77
C ILE A 155 -1.92 8.87 2.73
N THR A 156 -0.61 9.13 2.70
CA THR A 156 0.41 8.11 2.90
C THR A 156 0.73 8.00 4.39
N HIS A 157 0.40 6.88 5.02
CA HIS A 157 0.64 6.69 6.46
C HIS A 157 2.14 6.74 6.79
N MET A 158 2.96 5.95 6.08
CA MET A 158 4.41 5.92 6.23
C MET A 158 5.08 6.13 4.86
N PRO A 159 5.43 7.37 4.50
CA PRO A 159 6.15 7.65 3.27
C PRO A 159 7.50 6.92 3.20
N THR A 160 7.95 6.59 2.00
CA THR A 160 9.24 5.90 1.77
C THR A 160 10.46 6.73 2.17
N ASN A 161 10.28 8.05 2.32
CA ASN A 161 11.37 8.98 2.62
C ASN A 161 11.23 9.54 4.03
N GLY A 162 12.36 9.73 4.71
CA GLY A 162 12.48 10.53 5.93
C GLY A 162 12.00 9.89 7.23
N GLY A 163 11.49 8.66 7.23
CA GLY A 163 11.00 7.99 8.46
C GLY A 163 9.76 8.64 9.09
N LEU A 164 9.05 9.46 8.33
CA LEU A 164 7.84 10.14 8.75
C LEU A 164 6.70 9.13 9.00
N VAL A 165 5.85 9.42 9.99
CA VAL A 165 4.59 8.67 10.23
C VAL A 165 3.45 9.67 10.34
N ASN A 166 2.61 9.75 9.31
CA ASN A 166 1.46 10.65 9.33
C ASN A 166 0.39 10.19 10.33
N PRO A 167 -0.35 11.12 10.98
CA PRO A 167 -1.34 10.83 12.02
C PRO A 167 -2.63 10.24 11.45
N ALA A 168 -2.55 9.05 10.81
CA ALA A 168 -3.64 8.40 10.08
C ALA A 168 -4.90 8.19 10.95
N GLU A 169 -4.72 7.85 12.25
CA GLU A 169 -5.85 7.66 13.16
C GLU A 169 -6.62 8.96 13.41
N ALA A 170 -5.91 10.08 13.61
CA ALA A 170 -6.53 11.39 13.82
C ALA A 170 -7.25 11.90 12.57
N ILE A 171 -6.72 11.54 11.39
CA ILE A 171 -7.31 11.91 10.09
C ILE A 171 -8.58 11.09 9.80
N GLY A 172 -8.62 9.83 10.24
CA GLY A 172 -9.74 8.91 9.98
C GLY A 172 -10.95 9.11 10.92
N ARG A 173 -10.82 9.90 11.98
CA ARG A 173 -11.90 10.24 12.92
C ARG A 173 -12.71 11.44 12.44
#